data_f5a167db719c7958844fd0b7ba5d2916
#
_entry.id   f5a167db719c7958844fd0b7ba5d2916
#
_cell.length_a   1.000
_cell.length_b   1.000
_cell.length_c   1.000
_cell.angle_alpha   90.00
_cell.angle_beta   90.00
_cell.angle_gamma   90.00
#
_symmetry.space_group_name_H-M   'P 1'
#
loop_
_entity.id
_entity.type
_entity.pdbx_description
1 polymer ?
#
loop_
_entity_poly.entity_id
_entity_poly.type
_entity_poly.pdbx_seq_one_letter_code
_entity_poly.pdbx_strand_id
1 'polypeptide(L)'
;MSITDELLEEMLEDAEEYATPVTDDDLQFWIDEHLRVISIPKNGVVAGVEGDKNVNKIKFGMNRYYHGFDMSTFSGRILYSNAKGNKNYYNITDMQASGSTITFSWLVDADAVQYMGKTAFVVYLFKIQGSELRQKFFSTLATLKVLEGMEVDSAVPVEKQTDIIERMKEEISAYAEEVKKSLPADYTALTETVDKIKKSMSAKGTGGL
;
A
#
# COMPACT_ATOMS: atom_id res chain seq x y z
N MET A 1 17.05 35.68 -33.00
CA MET A 1 16.50 35.09 -31.76
C MET A 1 17.43 35.48 -30.62
N SER A 2 16.92 35.94 -29.53
CA SER A 2 17.73 36.31 -28.35
C SER A 2 18.07 35.03 -27.57
N ILE A 3 19.24 34.99 -26.94
CA ILE A 3 19.67 33.88 -26.06
C ILE A 3 18.62 33.57 -24.99
N THR A 4 17.84 34.57 -24.58
CA THR A 4 16.73 34.45 -23.64
C THR A 4 15.53 33.69 -24.22
N ASP A 5 15.29 33.79 -25.54
CA ASP A 5 14.17 33.11 -26.18
C ASP A 5 14.45 31.62 -26.37
N GLU A 6 15.72 31.26 -26.69
CA GLU A 6 16.17 29.85 -26.77
C GLU A 6 16.13 29.14 -25.41
N LEU A 7 16.58 29.82 -24.34
CA LEU A 7 16.51 29.30 -22.96
C LEU A 7 15.07 29.12 -22.50
N LEU A 8 14.16 29.98 -22.91
CA LEU A 8 12.74 29.90 -22.58
C LEU A 8 12.05 28.75 -23.33
N GLU A 9 12.39 28.55 -24.62
CA GLU A 9 11.90 27.40 -25.38
C GLU A 9 12.41 26.07 -24.80
N GLU A 10 13.71 25.97 -24.45
CA GLU A 10 14.30 24.78 -23.81
C GLU A 10 13.66 24.47 -22.44
N MET A 11 13.38 25.51 -21.63
CA MET A 11 12.67 25.34 -20.35
C MET A 11 11.20 24.98 -20.54
N LEU A 12 10.55 25.37 -21.64
CA LEU A 12 9.17 25.01 -21.94
C LEU A 12 9.07 23.58 -22.48
N GLU A 13 10.02 23.13 -23.31
CA GLU A 13 10.12 21.75 -23.77
C GLU A 13 10.37 20.80 -22.60
N ASP A 14 11.30 21.13 -21.67
CA ASP A 14 11.51 20.39 -20.45
C ASP A 14 10.24 20.35 -19.56
N ALA A 15 9.51 21.45 -19.46
CA ALA A 15 8.29 21.51 -18.68
C ALA A 15 7.14 20.68 -19.30
N GLU A 16 7.06 20.59 -20.63
CA GLU A 16 6.08 19.74 -21.32
C GLU A 16 6.42 18.24 -21.18
N GLU A 17 7.71 17.87 -21.12
CA GLU A 17 8.12 16.48 -20.86
C GLU A 17 7.71 16.01 -19.44
N TYR A 18 7.66 16.93 -18.46
CA TYR A 18 7.17 16.65 -17.10
C TYR A 18 5.64 16.75 -16.97
N ALA A 19 4.95 17.36 -17.94
CA ALA A 19 3.50 17.62 -17.88
C ALA A 19 2.64 16.51 -18.52
N THR A 20 3.24 15.51 -19.18
CA THR A 20 2.48 14.36 -19.68
C THR A 20 2.01 13.54 -18.48
N PRO A 21 0.68 13.37 -18.29
CA PRO A 21 0.19 12.54 -17.17
C PRO A 21 0.71 11.13 -17.36
N VAL A 22 1.52 10.68 -16.39
CA VAL A 22 2.03 9.31 -16.35
C VAL A 22 0.84 8.39 -16.13
N THR A 23 0.58 7.51 -17.09
CA THR A 23 -0.51 6.53 -16.96
C THR A 23 -0.06 5.38 -16.04
N ASP A 24 -1.01 4.69 -15.41
CA ASP A 24 -0.72 3.51 -14.56
C ASP A 24 0.05 2.41 -15.32
N ASP A 25 -0.08 2.36 -16.65
CA ASP A 25 0.62 1.38 -17.49
C ASP A 25 2.10 1.76 -17.71
N ASP A 26 2.44 3.05 -17.72
CA ASP A 26 3.81 3.54 -17.84
C ASP A 26 4.67 3.26 -16.59
N LEU A 27 4.01 3.02 -15.45
CA LEU A 27 4.64 2.71 -14.16
C LEU A 27 4.65 1.21 -13.84
N GLN A 28 4.31 0.34 -14.80
CA GLN A 28 4.27 -1.09 -14.56
C GLN A 28 5.69 -1.68 -14.49
N PHE A 29 6.00 -2.34 -13.37
CA PHE A 29 7.22 -3.11 -13.19
C PHE A 29 7.06 -4.46 -13.86
N TRP A 30 7.99 -4.82 -14.73
CA TRP A 30 7.94 -6.10 -15.43
C TRP A 30 8.94 -7.09 -14.83
N ILE A 31 8.45 -8.28 -14.51
CA ILE A 31 9.28 -9.39 -14.02
C ILE A 31 9.58 -10.31 -15.19
N ASP A 32 10.86 -10.41 -15.58
CA ASP A 32 11.33 -11.44 -16.49
C ASP A 32 11.42 -12.78 -15.75
N GLU A 33 10.59 -13.73 -16.13
CA GLU A 33 10.48 -15.01 -15.42
C GLU A 33 11.71 -15.91 -15.61
N HIS A 34 12.49 -15.72 -16.69
CA HIS A 34 13.71 -16.48 -16.96
C HIS A 34 14.92 -15.91 -16.27
N LEU A 35 15.13 -14.60 -16.40
CA LEU A 35 16.24 -13.88 -15.75
C LEU A 35 15.94 -13.58 -14.28
N ARG A 36 14.68 -13.65 -13.88
CA ARG A 36 14.19 -13.29 -12.53
C ARG A 36 14.38 -11.82 -12.17
N VAL A 37 14.71 -10.98 -13.14
CA VAL A 37 14.97 -9.55 -12.96
C VAL A 37 13.67 -8.78 -13.00
N ILE A 38 13.58 -7.77 -12.15
CA ILE A 38 12.48 -6.80 -12.16
C ILE A 38 12.95 -5.57 -12.94
N SER A 39 12.34 -5.30 -14.07
CA SER A 39 12.53 -4.07 -14.84
C SER A 39 11.70 -2.95 -14.21
N ILE A 40 12.38 -1.94 -13.69
CA ILE A 40 11.75 -0.78 -13.06
C ILE A 40 11.71 0.35 -14.09
N PRO A 41 10.54 0.92 -14.41
CA PRO A 41 10.44 2.07 -15.31
C PRO A 41 11.14 3.30 -14.69
N LYS A 42 11.67 4.20 -15.54
CA LYS A 42 12.43 5.38 -15.07
C LYS A 42 11.66 6.19 -14.01
N ASN A 43 10.36 6.38 -14.20
CA ASN A 43 9.49 7.14 -13.30
C ASN A 43 9.04 6.33 -12.07
N GLY A 44 9.30 5.02 -12.01
CA GLY A 44 8.94 4.12 -10.92
C GLY A 44 10.05 3.86 -9.89
N VAL A 45 11.17 4.58 -9.95
CA VAL A 45 12.33 4.35 -9.06
C VAL A 45 12.11 4.82 -7.62
N VAL A 46 11.05 5.58 -7.36
CA VAL A 46 10.70 6.13 -6.04
C VAL A 46 9.59 5.30 -5.43
N ALA A 47 9.82 4.76 -4.23
CA ALA A 47 8.81 4.05 -3.45
C ALA A 47 7.84 5.00 -2.74
N GLY A 48 8.29 6.20 -2.43
CA GLY A 48 7.54 7.22 -1.70
C GLY A 48 8.45 8.20 -0.98
N VAL A 49 7.86 8.99 -0.12
CA VAL A 49 8.51 9.92 0.79
C VAL A 49 8.49 9.33 2.20
N GLU A 50 9.51 9.61 3.00
CA GLU A 50 9.55 9.21 4.40
C GLU A 50 8.29 9.69 5.15
N GLY A 51 7.62 8.75 5.83
CA GLY A 51 6.35 9.00 6.51
C GLY A 51 5.09 8.75 5.68
N ASP A 52 5.20 8.44 4.39
CA ASP A 52 4.06 8.02 3.57
C ASP A 52 3.40 6.77 4.16
N LYS A 53 2.08 6.67 3.98
CA LYS A 53 1.33 5.48 4.42
C LYS A 53 0.23 5.14 3.44
N ASN A 54 0.37 3.98 2.77
CA ASN A 54 -0.66 3.42 1.89
C ASN A 54 -1.14 4.36 0.77
N VAL A 55 -0.27 5.22 0.25
CA VAL A 55 -0.58 6.16 -0.84
C VAL A 55 0.06 5.75 -2.16
N ASN A 56 1.19 5.04 -2.11
CA ASN A 56 1.92 4.62 -3.31
C ASN A 56 1.57 3.18 -3.67
N LYS A 57 1.15 2.97 -4.91
CA LYS A 57 0.80 1.66 -5.45
C LYS A 57 1.72 1.31 -6.61
N ILE A 58 2.44 0.20 -6.50
CA ILE A 58 3.33 -0.31 -7.51
C ILE A 58 2.65 -1.49 -8.20
N LYS A 59 2.50 -1.42 -9.52
CA LYS A 59 1.88 -2.46 -10.34
C LYS A 59 2.97 -3.34 -10.95
N PHE A 60 2.81 -4.65 -10.85
CA PHE A 60 3.71 -5.63 -11.44
C PHE A 60 3.01 -6.39 -12.56
N GLY A 61 3.80 -6.81 -13.55
CA GLY A 61 3.39 -7.72 -14.60
C GLY A 61 4.44 -8.79 -14.84
N MET A 62 4.03 -9.98 -15.25
CA MET A 62 4.91 -11.03 -15.74
C MET A 62 4.14 -11.99 -16.64
N ASN A 63 4.85 -12.85 -17.38
CA ASN A 63 4.23 -13.92 -18.12
C ASN A 63 3.52 -14.92 -17.19
N ARG A 64 2.33 -15.33 -17.62
CA ARG A 64 1.48 -16.25 -16.86
C ARG A 64 2.08 -17.65 -16.76
N TYR A 65 2.74 -18.11 -17.83
CA TYR A 65 3.25 -19.47 -17.90
C TYR A 65 4.76 -19.51 -17.79
N TYR A 66 5.26 -20.28 -16.85
CA TYR A 66 6.68 -20.49 -16.62
C TYR A 66 6.97 -21.99 -16.42
N HIS A 67 7.79 -22.58 -17.29
CA HIS A 67 8.11 -24.03 -17.28
C HIS A 67 6.89 -24.95 -17.13
N GLY A 68 5.79 -24.62 -17.79
CA GLY A 68 4.55 -25.39 -17.73
C GLY A 68 3.67 -25.11 -16.51
N PHE A 69 4.11 -24.25 -15.58
CA PHE A 69 3.30 -23.81 -14.45
C PHE A 69 2.49 -22.58 -14.80
N ASP A 70 1.20 -22.60 -14.45
CA ASP A 70 0.35 -21.40 -14.48
C ASP A 70 0.58 -20.60 -13.19
N MET A 71 1.31 -19.49 -13.31
CA MET A 71 1.72 -18.61 -12.18
C MET A 71 0.52 -17.91 -11.55
N SER A 72 -0.62 -17.79 -12.25
CA SER A 72 -1.84 -17.22 -11.69
C SER A 72 -2.45 -18.07 -10.56
N THR A 73 -2.03 -19.34 -10.46
CA THR A 73 -2.47 -20.26 -9.40
C THR A 73 -1.60 -20.22 -8.14
N PHE A 74 -0.58 -19.34 -8.12
CA PHE A 74 0.32 -19.18 -6.99
C PHE A 74 -0.20 -18.08 -6.05
N SER A 75 0.09 -18.23 -4.77
CA SER A 75 0.00 -17.14 -3.82
C SER A 75 1.26 -16.29 -3.90
N GLY A 76 1.17 -15.00 -3.55
CA GLY A 76 2.30 -14.09 -3.69
C GLY A 76 2.55 -13.23 -2.45
N ARG A 77 3.82 -12.89 -2.27
CA ARG A 77 4.28 -11.89 -1.28
C ARG A 77 5.36 -11.02 -1.89
N ILE A 78 5.41 -9.79 -1.44
CA ILE A 78 6.56 -8.90 -1.64
C ILE A 78 7.32 -8.88 -0.32
N LEU A 79 8.51 -9.45 -0.31
CA LEU A 79 9.40 -9.40 0.86
C LEU A 79 10.27 -8.18 0.70
N TYR A 80 10.33 -7.31 1.70
CA TYR A 80 11.09 -6.08 1.62
C TYR A 80 11.93 -5.82 2.87
N SER A 81 12.93 -4.94 2.69
CA SER A 81 13.77 -4.43 3.76
C SER A 81 13.92 -2.93 3.58
N ASN A 82 13.57 -2.15 4.57
CA ASN A 82 13.70 -0.70 4.54
C ASN A 82 15.16 -0.22 4.68
N ALA A 83 15.39 1.08 4.60
CA ALA A 83 16.72 1.67 4.61
C ALA A 83 17.54 1.37 5.89
N LYS A 84 16.89 1.04 7.00
CA LYS A 84 17.54 0.60 8.25
C LYS A 84 17.73 -0.93 8.36
N GLY A 85 17.33 -1.69 7.33
CA GLY A 85 17.47 -3.15 7.31
C GLY A 85 16.33 -3.90 8.00
N ASN A 86 15.27 -3.22 8.46
CA ASN A 86 14.09 -3.88 9.01
C ASN A 86 13.35 -4.61 7.89
N LYS A 87 13.07 -5.89 8.13
CA LYS A 87 12.44 -6.78 7.14
C LYS A 87 10.96 -6.99 7.45
N ASN A 88 10.14 -6.94 6.42
CA ASN A 88 8.72 -7.22 6.49
C ASN A 88 8.21 -7.79 5.15
N TYR A 89 6.93 -8.05 5.03
CA TYR A 89 6.32 -8.54 3.79
C TYR A 89 4.92 -7.96 3.59
N TYR A 90 4.54 -7.86 2.33
CA TYR A 90 3.19 -7.54 1.87
C TYR A 90 2.57 -8.77 1.20
N ASN A 91 1.33 -9.13 1.54
CA ASN A 91 0.63 -10.21 0.87
C ASN A 91 -0.05 -9.68 -0.41
N ILE A 92 0.22 -10.31 -1.54
CA ILE A 92 -0.44 -9.99 -2.80
C ILE A 92 -1.85 -10.58 -2.76
N THR A 93 -2.87 -9.75 -2.87
CA THR A 93 -4.29 -10.14 -2.80
C THR A 93 -5.05 -9.88 -4.09
N ASP A 94 -4.47 -9.12 -5.02
CA ASP A 94 -5.11 -8.62 -6.24
C ASP A 94 -4.52 -9.24 -7.52
N MET A 95 -3.94 -10.44 -7.44
CA MET A 95 -3.38 -11.11 -8.62
C MET A 95 -4.47 -11.44 -9.63
N GLN A 96 -4.29 -10.96 -10.86
CA GLN A 96 -5.22 -11.14 -11.97
C GLN A 96 -4.49 -11.73 -13.17
N ALA A 97 -5.17 -12.64 -13.90
CA ALA A 97 -4.69 -13.19 -15.15
C ALA A 97 -5.46 -12.56 -16.33
N SER A 98 -4.73 -12.09 -17.32
CA SER A 98 -5.28 -11.60 -18.58
C SER A 98 -4.49 -12.18 -19.73
N GLY A 99 -5.10 -13.11 -20.48
CA GLY A 99 -4.43 -13.83 -21.57
C GLY A 99 -3.15 -14.53 -21.09
N SER A 100 -2.02 -14.17 -21.68
CA SER A 100 -0.69 -14.72 -21.38
C SER A 100 0.04 -14.01 -20.24
N THR A 101 -0.57 -13.03 -19.57
CA THR A 101 0.05 -12.26 -18.51
C THR A 101 -0.69 -12.38 -17.19
N ILE A 102 0.03 -12.15 -16.09
CA ILE A 102 -0.54 -11.90 -14.77
C ILE A 102 -0.09 -10.53 -14.30
N THR A 103 -0.97 -9.86 -13.59
CA THR A 103 -0.71 -8.57 -12.95
C THR A 103 -1.10 -8.63 -11.49
N PHE A 104 -0.41 -7.85 -10.67
CA PHE A 104 -0.71 -7.68 -9.24
C PHE A 104 -0.08 -6.37 -8.75
N SER A 105 -0.41 -5.98 -7.53
CA SER A 105 0.08 -4.72 -7.00
C SER A 105 0.68 -4.87 -5.60
N TRP A 106 1.54 -3.93 -5.29
CA TRP A 106 2.04 -3.66 -3.95
C TRP A 106 1.56 -2.28 -3.51
N LEU A 107 0.67 -2.24 -2.55
CA LEU A 107 0.39 -1.00 -1.82
C LEU A 107 1.51 -0.84 -0.80
N VAL A 108 2.38 0.15 -1.03
CA VAL A 108 3.61 0.31 -0.26
C VAL A 108 3.29 0.62 1.19
N ASP A 109 3.69 -0.29 2.08
CA ASP A 109 3.44 -0.18 3.52
C ASP A 109 4.26 0.96 4.14
N ALA A 110 3.76 1.53 5.23
CA ALA A 110 4.45 2.59 5.96
C ALA A 110 5.86 2.18 6.41
N ASP A 111 6.05 0.92 6.83
CA ASP A 111 7.37 0.43 7.26
C ASP A 111 8.38 0.35 6.10
N ALA A 112 7.92 0.16 4.86
CA ALA A 112 8.80 0.12 3.68
C ALA A 112 9.42 1.49 3.39
N VAL A 113 8.69 2.57 3.69
CA VAL A 113 9.09 3.96 3.46
C VAL A 113 9.32 4.74 4.77
N GLN A 114 9.48 4.03 5.88
CA GLN A 114 9.66 4.63 7.20
C GLN A 114 10.92 5.49 7.33
N TYR A 115 11.94 5.22 6.51
CA TYR A 115 13.22 5.91 6.57
C TYR A 115 13.68 6.28 5.17
N MET A 116 14.16 7.48 5.00
CA MET A 116 14.85 7.96 3.80
C MET A 116 15.98 7.00 3.41
N GLY A 117 16.14 6.75 2.11
CA GLY A 117 17.20 5.90 1.59
C GLY A 117 16.74 4.87 0.56
N LYS A 118 17.19 3.62 0.67
CA LYS A 118 16.83 2.54 -0.27
C LYS A 118 16.01 1.47 0.43
N THR A 119 14.84 1.16 -0.14
CA THR A 119 14.07 -0.03 0.20
C THR A 119 14.38 -1.11 -0.82
N ALA A 120 14.89 -2.24 -0.34
CA ALA A 120 15.16 -3.42 -1.16
C ALA A 120 13.97 -4.38 -1.08
N PHE A 121 13.63 -5.05 -2.20
CA PHE A 121 12.52 -5.98 -2.24
C PHE A 121 12.73 -7.13 -3.23
N VAL A 122 11.98 -8.20 -3.03
CA VAL A 122 11.85 -9.34 -3.94
C VAL A 122 10.40 -9.75 -4.05
N VAL A 123 10.00 -10.21 -5.22
CA VAL A 123 8.71 -10.86 -5.42
C VAL A 123 8.87 -12.35 -5.15
N TYR A 124 8.03 -12.87 -4.27
CA TYR A 124 7.99 -14.28 -3.88
C TYR A 124 6.63 -14.87 -4.21
N LEU A 125 6.59 -15.79 -5.17
CA LEU A 125 5.41 -16.55 -5.51
C LEU A 125 5.59 -18.00 -5.05
N PHE A 126 4.52 -18.58 -4.49
CA PHE A 126 4.58 -19.92 -3.93
C PHE A 126 3.26 -20.67 -4.13
N LYS A 127 3.35 -21.97 -4.18
CA LYS A 127 2.19 -22.86 -4.23
C LYS A 127 2.23 -23.88 -3.11
N ILE A 128 1.13 -23.93 -2.35
CA ILE A 128 0.93 -24.87 -1.26
C ILE A 128 -0.06 -25.93 -1.76
N GLN A 129 0.22 -27.18 -1.48
CA GLN A 129 -0.68 -28.30 -1.73
C GLN A 129 -0.84 -29.10 -0.43
N GLY A 130 -2.05 -29.08 0.13
CA GLY A 130 -2.27 -29.56 1.50
C GLY A 130 -1.52 -28.69 2.51
N SER A 131 -0.64 -29.29 3.33
CA SER A 131 0.23 -28.58 4.28
C SER A 131 1.66 -28.35 3.75
N GLU A 132 1.97 -28.79 2.52
CA GLU A 132 3.33 -28.72 1.98
C GLU A 132 3.51 -27.59 0.98
N LEU A 133 4.63 -26.89 1.10
CA LEU A 133 5.08 -25.88 0.16
C LEU A 133 5.74 -26.58 -1.05
N ARG A 134 5.02 -26.70 -2.16
CA ARG A 134 5.43 -27.45 -3.34
C ARG A 134 6.34 -26.68 -4.29
N GLN A 135 5.99 -25.44 -4.60
CA GLN A 135 6.75 -24.62 -5.55
C GLN A 135 7.07 -23.26 -4.93
N LYS A 136 8.22 -22.75 -5.32
CA LYS A 136 8.72 -21.41 -4.94
C LYS A 136 9.33 -20.72 -6.14
N PHE A 137 8.97 -19.48 -6.33
CA PHE A 137 9.55 -18.61 -7.33
C PHE A 137 9.98 -17.31 -6.63
N PHE A 138 11.23 -16.89 -6.82
CA PHE A 138 11.74 -15.62 -6.35
C PHE A 138 12.22 -14.79 -7.53
N SER A 139 11.94 -13.49 -7.52
CA SER A 139 12.70 -12.55 -8.35
C SER A 139 14.09 -12.33 -7.77
N THR A 140 14.96 -11.69 -8.53
CA THR A 140 16.17 -11.08 -7.99
C THR A 140 15.83 -9.89 -7.11
N LEU A 141 16.79 -9.45 -6.29
CA LEU A 141 16.64 -8.27 -5.47
C LEU A 141 16.52 -7.02 -6.35
N ALA A 142 15.51 -6.21 -6.09
CA ALA A 142 15.35 -4.88 -6.67
C ALA A 142 15.35 -3.82 -5.56
N THR A 143 15.60 -2.57 -5.91
CA THR A 143 15.66 -1.47 -4.95
C THR A 143 14.90 -0.26 -5.45
N LEU A 144 14.20 0.42 -4.54
CA LEU A 144 13.53 1.69 -4.75
C LEU A 144 14.12 2.75 -3.83
N LYS A 145 13.96 3.99 -4.21
CA LYS A 145 14.40 5.14 -3.43
C LYS A 145 13.24 5.65 -2.59
N VAL A 146 13.51 5.92 -1.31
CA VAL A 146 12.62 6.68 -0.41
C VAL A 146 13.20 8.07 -0.29
N LEU A 147 12.40 9.08 -0.65
CA LEU A 147 12.81 10.47 -0.57
C LEU A 147 12.71 10.96 0.88
N GLU A 148 13.45 12.03 1.17
CA GLU A 148 13.38 12.71 2.46
C GLU A 148 11.99 13.31 2.67
N GLY A 149 11.40 13.02 3.82
CA GLY A 149 10.14 13.60 4.29
C GLY A 149 10.38 14.59 5.42
N MET A 150 9.33 15.27 5.81
CA MET A 150 9.35 16.13 6.99
C MET A 150 8.45 15.52 8.05
N GLU A 151 9.02 15.15 9.21
CA GLU A 151 8.21 14.66 10.33
C GLU A 151 7.27 15.78 10.80
N VAL A 152 5.97 15.49 10.72
CA VAL A 152 4.93 16.46 11.12
C VAL A 152 5.06 16.84 12.59
N ASP A 153 5.45 15.89 13.43
CA ASP A 153 5.62 16.11 14.89
C ASP A 153 6.72 17.11 15.24
N SER A 154 7.75 17.23 14.38
CA SER A 154 8.84 18.20 14.58
C SER A 154 8.61 19.52 13.85
N ALA A 155 7.77 19.52 12.79
CA ALA A 155 7.56 20.67 11.92
C ALA A 155 6.31 21.49 12.25
N VAL A 156 5.34 20.90 12.95
CA VAL A 156 4.08 21.57 13.28
C VAL A 156 4.09 22.02 14.73
N PRO A 157 3.92 23.34 15.01
CA PRO A 157 3.78 23.84 16.37
C PRO A 157 2.65 23.13 17.13
N VAL A 158 2.83 22.86 18.41
CA VAL A 158 1.87 22.12 19.27
C VAL A 158 0.44 22.67 19.17
N GLU A 159 0.30 23.98 19.01
CA GLU A 159 -1.01 24.65 18.81
C GLU A 159 -1.73 24.20 17.53
N LYS A 160 -0.97 23.93 16.44
CA LYS A 160 -1.55 23.42 15.19
C LYS A 160 -1.77 21.90 15.20
N GLN A 161 -1.01 21.17 16.00
CA GLN A 161 -1.25 19.73 16.20
C GLN A 161 -2.60 19.48 16.88
N THR A 162 -2.98 20.35 17.83
CA THR A 162 -4.29 20.30 18.51
C THR A 162 -5.44 20.47 17.51
N ASP A 163 -5.32 21.41 16.57
CA ASP A 163 -6.32 21.64 15.51
C ASP A 163 -6.49 20.41 14.60
N ILE A 164 -5.38 19.73 14.24
CA ILE A 164 -5.40 18.51 13.44
C ILE A 164 -6.11 17.37 14.19
N ILE A 165 -5.81 17.22 15.48
CA ILE A 165 -6.44 16.18 16.33
C ILE A 165 -7.94 16.46 16.52
N GLU A 166 -8.35 17.70 16.66
CA GLU A 166 -9.75 18.10 16.78
C GLU A 166 -10.52 17.79 15.48
N ARG A 167 -9.98 18.14 14.32
CA ARG A 167 -10.56 17.78 13.02
C ARG A 167 -10.68 16.27 12.82
N MET A 168 -9.64 15.49 13.17
CA MET A 168 -9.72 14.03 13.12
C MET A 168 -10.82 13.48 14.02
N LYS A 169 -11.00 14.04 15.22
CA LYS A 169 -12.09 13.64 16.12
C LYS A 169 -13.47 13.97 15.54
N GLU A 170 -13.62 15.10 14.89
CA GLU A 170 -14.86 15.50 14.23
C GLU A 170 -15.18 14.58 13.07
N GLU A 171 -14.21 14.24 12.21
CA GLU A 171 -14.36 13.30 11.10
C GLU A 171 -14.75 11.89 11.60
N ILE A 172 -14.06 11.39 12.63
CA ILE A 172 -14.38 10.07 13.23
C ILE A 172 -15.77 10.09 13.82
N SER A 173 -16.18 11.18 14.49
CA SER A 173 -17.51 11.30 15.07
C SER A 173 -18.60 11.36 13.99
N ALA A 174 -18.36 12.10 12.91
CA ALA A 174 -19.27 12.17 11.76
C ALA A 174 -19.45 10.80 11.10
N TYR A 175 -18.34 10.08 10.87
CA TYR A 175 -18.35 8.72 10.32
C TYR A 175 -19.09 7.73 11.25
N ALA A 176 -18.86 7.81 12.56
CA ALA A 176 -19.57 6.97 13.54
C ALA A 176 -21.08 7.20 13.53
N GLU A 177 -21.55 8.45 13.38
CA GLU A 177 -22.97 8.77 13.26
C GLU A 177 -23.55 8.30 11.91
N GLU A 178 -22.80 8.37 10.82
CA GLU A 178 -23.19 7.83 9.52
C GLU A 178 -23.34 6.30 9.57
N VAL A 179 -22.38 5.61 10.18
CA VAL A 179 -22.43 4.16 10.39
C VAL A 179 -23.65 3.79 11.24
N LYS A 180 -23.94 4.52 12.33
CA LYS A 180 -25.14 4.28 13.15
C LYS A 180 -26.44 4.44 12.35
N LYS A 181 -26.51 5.42 11.46
CA LYS A 181 -27.69 5.64 10.59
C LYS A 181 -27.85 4.56 9.53
N SER A 182 -26.76 3.96 9.08
CA SER A 182 -26.73 2.89 8.07
C SER A 182 -27.00 1.50 8.65
N LEU A 183 -26.91 1.34 9.99
CA LEU A 183 -27.19 0.07 10.65
C LEU A 183 -28.70 -0.26 10.54
N PRO A 184 -29.08 -1.49 10.12
CA PRO A 184 -30.47 -1.93 10.12
C PRO A 184 -31.12 -1.79 11.50
N ALA A 185 -32.40 -1.44 11.54
CA ALA A 185 -33.16 -1.26 12.79
C ALA A 185 -33.07 -2.46 13.75
N ASP A 186 -32.87 -3.66 13.20
CA ASP A 186 -32.68 -4.91 13.96
C ASP A 186 -31.42 -4.91 14.84
N TYR A 187 -30.34 -4.26 14.39
CA TYR A 187 -29.11 -4.14 15.19
C TYR A 187 -29.26 -3.18 16.37
N THR A 188 -30.03 -2.13 16.19
CA THR A 188 -30.34 -1.17 17.28
C THR A 188 -31.19 -1.83 18.35
N ALA A 189 -32.19 -2.60 17.94
CA ALA A 189 -33.02 -3.38 18.87
C ALA A 189 -32.23 -4.47 19.61
N LEU A 190 -31.29 -5.09 18.93
CA LEU A 190 -30.40 -6.09 19.55
C LEU A 190 -29.49 -5.48 20.62
N THR A 191 -28.92 -4.30 20.35
CA THR A 191 -28.07 -3.58 21.30
C THR A 191 -28.85 -3.15 22.54
N GLU A 192 -30.05 -2.63 22.37
CA GLU A 192 -30.94 -2.29 23.49
C GLU A 192 -31.32 -3.52 24.31
N THR A 193 -31.52 -4.66 23.66
CA THR A 193 -31.84 -5.92 24.33
C THR A 193 -30.68 -6.43 25.16
N VAL A 194 -29.45 -6.37 24.60
CA VAL A 194 -28.22 -6.73 25.30
C VAL A 194 -27.97 -5.84 26.51
N ASP A 195 -28.21 -4.53 26.39
CA ASP A 195 -28.05 -3.59 27.51
C ASP A 195 -29.12 -3.80 28.61
N LYS A 196 -30.36 -4.16 28.26
CA LYS A 196 -31.38 -4.57 29.21
C LYS A 196 -30.98 -5.85 29.96
N ILE A 197 -30.45 -6.83 29.26
CA ILE A 197 -29.95 -8.07 29.85
C ILE A 197 -28.78 -7.79 30.79
N LYS A 198 -27.79 -6.98 30.40
CA LYS A 198 -26.66 -6.59 31.26
C LYS A 198 -27.13 -5.88 32.53
N LYS A 199 -28.07 -4.95 32.44
CA LYS A 199 -28.64 -4.26 33.58
C LYS A 199 -29.41 -5.22 34.51
N SER A 200 -30.14 -6.19 33.98
CA SER A 200 -30.87 -7.18 34.77
C SER A 200 -29.95 -8.16 35.49
N MET A 201 -28.80 -8.50 34.85
CA MET A 201 -27.80 -9.38 35.48
C MET A 201 -27.04 -8.65 36.60
N SER A 202 -26.71 -7.36 36.43
CA SER A 202 -26.06 -6.57 37.48
C SER A 202 -26.99 -6.29 38.68
N ALA A 203 -28.31 -6.18 38.45
CA ALA A 203 -29.30 -6.00 39.52
C ALA A 203 -29.56 -7.28 40.34
N LYS A 204 -29.34 -8.49 39.78
CA LYS A 204 -29.46 -9.76 40.48
C LYS A 204 -28.22 -10.17 41.27
N GLY A 205 -27.07 -9.54 41.01
CA GLY A 205 -25.80 -9.82 41.71
C GLY A 205 -25.65 -9.16 43.10
N THR A 206 -26.58 -8.27 43.49
CA THR A 206 -26.53 -7.53 44.77
C THR A 206 -27.53 -7.98 45.83
N GLY A 207 -28.23 -9.08 45.58
CA GLY A 207 -29.22 -9.63 46.51
C GLY A 207 -28.89 -11.02 47.00
N GLY A 208 -27.82 -11.18 47.80
CA GLY A 208 -27.46 -12.46 48.39
C GLY A 208 -26.36 -12.35 49.46
N LEU A 209 -26.74 -11.92 50.63
CA LEU A 209 -26.17 -12.33 51.94
C LEU A 209 -27.24 -12.01 53.00
#